data_ecde2e70a228f8cfcfc5f8f4693166f1
#
_entry.id   ecde2e70a228f8cfcfc5f8f4693166f1
#
_cell.length_a   1.000
_cell.length_b   1.000
_cell.length_c   1.000
_cell.angle_alpha   90.00
_cell.angle_beta   90.00
_cell.angle_gamma   90.00
#
_symmetry.space_group_name_H-M   'P 1'
#
loop_
_entity.id
_entity.type
_entity.pdbx_description
1 polymer ?
#
loop_
_entity_poly.entity_id
_entity_poly.type
_entity_poly.pdbx_seq_one_letter_code
_entity_poly.pdbx_strand_id
1 'polypeptide(L)'
;MLRIIQEVQPDEIYNLAAQSHVGVSFEEPEYTANSDALGTLRLLEXXXXXXXXXXXXXXXXXXXXXXXXXXXXXXXXXXXNGILFNHESPLRGETFVTRKITRALARIKLGMQNTLYLGNLDAMRDWGHAKDYVEMQWLMLQQENPEDFVIATGVQKSVREFVDLAAHELNMKIIWQGTGKDEVGLDEQGKLIVAVDPMYYRPTEVESLLGDATKAKQKLGWVPKIRFEELVKEMIRADYVQAEQEFKLGALKKITRLDLLKEAKIE
;
A
#
# COMPACT_ATOMS: atom_id res chain seq x y z
N MET A 1 -15.93 20.48 -3.37
CA MET A 1 -14.61 20.75 -2.76
C MET A 1 -14.52 22.17 -2.21
N LEU A 2 -14.77 23.23 -3.02
CA LEU A 2 -14.71 24.65 -2.57
C LEU A 2 -15.52 24.90 -1.29
N ARG A 3 -16.80 24.45 -1.27
CA ARG A 3 -17.66 24.62 -0.10
C ARG A 3 -17.04 24.02 1.17
N ILE A 4 -16.45 22.81 1.08
CA ILE A 4 -15.85 22.14 2.22
C ILE A 4 -14.67 22.96 2.77
N ILE A 5 -13.79 23.45 1.88
CA ILE A 5 -12.64 24.25 2.29
C ILE A 5 -13.10 25.56 2.94
N GLN A 6 -14.15 26.20 2.40
CA GLN A 6 -14.73 27.43 2.96
C GLN A 6 -15.32 27.21 4.35
N GLU A 7 -15.98 26.04 4.56
CA GLU A 7 -16.60 25.71 5.86
C GLU A 7 -15.54 25.32 6.91
N VAL A 8 -14.52 24.53 6.50
CA VAL A 8 -13.52 23.99 7.43
C VAL A 8 -12.41 24.99 7.74
N GLN A 9 -12.03 25.82 6.75
CA GLN A 9 -10.90 26.77 6.87
C GLN A 9 -9.64 26.09 7.44
N PRO A 10 -9.15 25.01 6.77
CA PRO A 10 -8.05 24.22 7.33
C PRO A 10 -6.72 24.99 7.33
N ASP A 11 -5.89 24.73 8.35
CA ASP A 11 -4.50 25.23 8.41
C ASP A 11 -3.57 24.41 7.52
N GLU A 12 -3.82 23.10 7.39
CA GLU A 12 -3.00 22.17 6.62
C GLU A 12 -3.89 21.28 5.75
N ILE A 13 -3.43 20.95 4.56
CA ILE A 13 -4.13 20.03 3.65
C ILE A 13 -3.16 18.93 3.19
N TYR A 14 -3.55 17.70 3.40
CA TYR A 14 -2.81 16.51 2.95
C TYR A 14 -3.57 15.85 1.81
N ASN A 15 -3.09 16.03 0.58
CA ASN A 15 -3.73 15.42 -0.58
C ASN A 15 -3.09 14.06 -0.87
N LEU A 16 -3.77 12.99 -0.45
CA LEU A 16 -3.38 11.61 -0.69
C LEU A 16 -4.34 10.92 -1.66
N ALA A 17 -5.24 11.69 -2.25
CA ALA A 17 -6.26 11.17 -3.17
C ALA A 17 -5.64 10.89 -4.54
N ALA A 18 -5.34 9.63 -4.76
CA ALA A 18 -4.81 9.17 -6.06
C ALA A 18 -5.28 7.74 -6.34
N GLN A 19 -5.51 7.45 -7.61
CA GLN A 19 -5.72 6.10 -8.08
C GLN A 19 -4.33 5.48 -8.28
N SER A 20 -3.85 4.68 -7.32
CA SER A 20 -2.49 4.16 -7.29
C SER A 20 -2.38 2.67 -7.69
N HIS A 21 -3.49 2.03 -8.09
CA HIS A 21 -3.46 0.64 -8.53
C HIS A 21 -3.07 0.56 -10.00
N VAL A 22 -1.87 0.04 -10.27
CA VAL A 22 -1.29 0.05 -11.63
C VAL A 22 -2.19 -0.65 -12.65
N GLY A 23 -2.77 -1.83 -12.32
CA GLY A 23 -3.67 -2.51 -13.22
C GLY A 23 -4.84 -1.63 -13.66
N VAL A 24 -5.49 -0.99 -12.68
CA VAL A 24 -6.63 -0.09 -12.94
C VAL A 24 -6.21 1.10 -13.83
N SER A 25 -4.99 1.59 -13.70
CA SER A 25 -4.54 2.74 -14.51
C SER A 25 -4.46 2.41 -16.01
N PHE A 26 -4.24 1.13 -16.36
CA PHE A 26 -4.29 0.68 -17.76
C PHE A 26 -5.71 0.46 -18.24
N GLU A 27 -6.59 -0.04 -17.36
CA GLU A 27 -7.99 -0.34 -17.70
C GLU A 27 -8.85 0.92 -17.74
N GLU A 28 -8.58 1.88 -16.83
CA GLU A 28 -9.35 3.11 -16.67
C GLU A 28 -8.43 4.35 -16.69
N PRO A 29 -7.74 4.64 -17.82
CA PRO A 29 -6.78 5.74 -17.86
C PRO A 29 -7.41 7.12 -17.70
N GLU A 30 -8.62 7.33 -18.22
CA GLU A 30 -9.33 8.61 -18.07
C GLU A 30 -9.69 8.89 -16.61
N TYR A 31 -10.20 7.87 -15.90
CA TYR A 31 -10.50 7.97 -14.46
C TYR A 31 -9.22 8.28 -13.67
N THR A 32 -8.13 7.59 -14.00
CA THR A 32 -6.82 7.79 -13.36
C THR A 32 -6.34 9.23 -13.57
N ALA A 33 -6.38 9.73 -14.80
CA ALA A 33 -5.98 11.12 -15.10
C ALA A 33 -6.86 12.13 -14.37
N ASN A 34 -8.17 11.87 -14.33
CA ASN A 34 -9.14 12.76 -13.68
C ASN A 34 -8.92 12.83 -12.16
N SER A 35 -8.72 11.67 -11.50
CA SER A 35 -8.51 11.65 -10.05
C SER A 35 -7.12 12.19 -9.66
N ASP A 36 -6.07 11.77 -10.35
CA ASP A 36 -4.70 12.04 -9.95
C ASP A 36 -4.24 13.45 -10.36
N ALA A 37 -4.46 13.81 -11.62
CA ALA A 37 -3.99 15.10 -12.15
C ALA A 37 -5.03 16.20 -11.99
N LEU A 38 -6.24 16.02 -12.57
CA LEU A 38 -7.27 17.08 -12.52
C LEU A 38 -7.81 17.25 -11.09
N GLY A 39 -7.88 16.19 -10.29
CA GLY A 39 -8.27 16.27 -8.88
C GLY A 39 -7.33 17.17 -8.09
N THR A 40 -6.04 16.97 -8.28
CA THR A 40 -4.99 17.81 -7.64
C THR A 40 -5.09 19.26 -8.12
N LEU A 41 -5.23 19.49 -9.45
CA LEU A 41 -5.39 20.83 -10.01
C LEU A 41 -6.59 21.56 -9.40
N ARG A 42 -7.74 20.88 -9.32
CA ARG A 42 -8.96 21.45 -8.73
C ARG A 42 -8.75 21.83 -7.26
N LEU A 43 -8.00 21.04 -6.52
CA LEU A 43 -7.68 21.33 -5.12
C LEU A 43 -6.76 22.55 -5.01
N LEU A 44 -5.74 22.63 -5.83
CA LEU A 44 -4.80 23.76 -5.87
C LEU A 44 -5.51 25.06 -6.26
N GLU A 45 -6.40 25.03 -7.19
CA GLU A 45 -7.25 26.18 -7.54
C GLU A 45 -8.17 26.59 -6.39
N UNK A 46 -8.67 25.80 -5.75
CA UNK A 46 -9.52 26.06 -4.60
C UNK A 46 -8.73 26.67 -3.45
N UNK A 47 -7.49 26.26 -3.36
CA UNK A 47 -6.59 26.81 -2.37
C UNK A 47 -6.10 28.19 -2.77
N UNK A 48 -6.06 28.41 -3.94
CA UNK A 48 -5.73 29.70 -4.49
C UNK A 48 -6.87 30.69 -4.35
N UNK A 49 -7.90 30.16 -4.43
CA UNK A 49 -9.09 31.00 -4.35
C UNK A 49 -9.44 31.43 -2.90
N UNK A 50 -9.03 30.55 -2.00
CA UNK A 50 -9.35 30.85 -0.63
C UNK A 50 -8.21 31.57 0.11
N UNK A 51 -7.21 31.88 -0.52
CA UNK A 51 -6.12 32.56 0.04
C UNK A 51 -5.55 31.97 1.27
N UNK A 52 -5.69 30.77 1.18
CA UNK A 52 -5.24 30.03 2.32
C UNK A 52 -3.77 29.72 2.12
N UNK A 53 -3.13 29.84 3.06
CA UNK A 53 -1.75 29.51 3.13
C UNK A 53 -1.61 28.08 3.39
N UNK A 54 -2.31 27.43 2.91
CA UNK A 54 -2.40 26.08 3.10
C UNK A 54 -1.24 25.37 2.48
N UNK A 55 -0.83 24.49 3.18
CA UNK A 55 0.26 23.69 2.77
C UNK A 55 -0.33 22.41 2.29
N UNK A 56 -0.08 22.08 1.26
CA UNK A 56 -0.59 20.88 0.70
C UNK A 56 0.53 19.95 0.46
N UNK A 57 0.44 18.89 0.94
CA UNK A 57 1.32 17.79 0.68
C UNK A 57 0.63 16.96 -0.37
N UNK A 58 1.23 16.67 -1.30
CA UNK A 58 0.66 15.89 -2.32
C UNK A 58 1.43 14.63 -2.46
N UNK A 59 0.85 13.67 -2.58
CA UNK A 59 1.44 12.37 -2.81
C UNK A 59 1.61 12.21 -4.26
N UNK A 60 2.61 12.05 -4.58
CA UNK A 60 2.95 12.34 -5.88
C UNK A 60 3.06 11.32 -6.91
N UNK A 61 2.45 11.39 -7.67
CA UNK A 61 2.58 10.79 -8.96
C UNK A 61 3.28 11.78 -9.85
N UNK A 62 3.91 11.43 -10.59
CA UNK A 62 4.78 12.19 -11.45
C UNK A 62 4.05 13.31 -12.17
N UNK A 63 2.94 13.13 -12.52
CA UNK A 63 2.19 14.13 -13.22
C UNK A 63 1.73 15.29 -12.36
N UNK A 64 1.65 15.04 -11.18
CA UNK A 64 1.23 16.03 -10.21
C UNK A 64 2.38 16.96 -9.82
N UNK A 65 3.48 16.40 -9.79
CA UNK A 65 4.70 17.13 -9.50
C UNK A 65 4.89 18.36 -10.38
N UNK A 66 4.59 18.21 -11.55
CA UNK A 66 4.68 19.28 -12.48
C UNK A 66 3.58 20.35 -12.28
N UNK A 67 2.58 19.99 -11.98
CA UNK A 67 1.49 20.92 -11.76
C UNK A 67 1.63 21.66 -10.43
N UNK A 68 2.17 20.98 -9.48
CA UNK A 68 2.40 21.54 -8.18
C UNK A 68 3.58 22.53 -8.18
N UNK A 69 4.39 22.20 -8.85
CA UNK A 69 5.54 23.06 -9.01
C UNK A 69 5.20 24.37 -9.70
N UNK A 70 4.41 24.22 -10.56
CA UNK A 70 3.97 25.40 -11.27
C UNK A 70 2.98 26.23 -10.45
N UNK A 71 2.24 25.70 -9.73
CA UNK A 71 1.28 26.35 -8.88
C UNK A 71 1.90 26.91 -7.58
N UNK A 72 2.91 26.25 -7.17
CA UNK A 72 3.66 26.72 -6.03
C UNK A 72 4.42 28.01 -6.31
N UNK A 73 4.81 28.00 -7.37
CA UNK A 73 5.55 29.17 -7.80
C UNK A 73 4.66 30.38 -8.03
N UNK A 74 3.66 30.07 -8.41
CA UNK A 74 2.81 31.20 -8.72
C UNK A 74 1.99 31.69 -7.54
N UNK A 75 1.68 30.90 -6.80
CA UNK A 75 0.74 31.28 -5.77
C UNK A 75 1.37 31.29 -4.36
N UNK A 76 2.31 31.49 -4.02
CA UNK A 76 2.93 31.50 -2.77
C UNK A 76 2.42 30.48 -1.78
N UNK A 77 1.96 29.56 -2.37
CA UNK A 77 1.46 28.52 -1.58
C UNK A 77 2.58 27.62 -1.21
N UNK A 78 2.60 27.09 -0.07
CA UNK A 78 3.57 26.20 0.39
C UNK A 78 3.25 24.85 -0.10
N UNK A 79 3.47 24.55 -1.21
CA UNK A 79 3.22 23.30 -1.75
C UNK A 79 4.44 22.51 -1.69
N UNK A 80 4.42 21.46 -1.02
CA UNK A 80 5.42 20.50 -0.85
C UNK A 80 4.98 19.31 -1.59
N ASN A 81 5.86 18.56 -2.34
CA ASN A 81 5.62 17.26 -2.97
C ASN A 81 6.38 16.17 -2.21
N GLY A 82 5.65 15.22 -1.69
CA GLY A 82 6.24 13.99 -1.13
C GLY A 82 6.32 12.94 -2.23
N ILE A 83 7.53 12.46 -2.55
CA ILE A 83 7.74 11.31 -3.46
C ILE A 83 7.77 10.07 -2.56
N LEU A 84 6.60 9.51 -2.32
CA LEU A 84 6.42 8.43 -1.35
C LEU A 84 6.64 7.06 -2.00
N PHE A 85 7.63 6.34 -1.50
CA PHE A 85 7.84 4.94 -1.88
C PHE A 85 6.76 4.06 -1.23
N ASN A 86 6.77 2.77 -1.50
CA ASN A 86 5.70 1.87 -1.03
C ASN A 86 5.58 1.92 0.50
N HIS A 87 4.44 2.35 0.98
CA HIS A 87 4.20 2.45 2.42
C HIS A 87 2.99 1.62 2.80
N GLU A 88 3.20 0.77 3.77
CA GLU A 88 2.34 -0.37 4.08
C GLU A 88 1.90 -0.33 5.53
N SER A 89 0.82 -1.06 5.82
CA SER A 89 0.32 -1.29 7.17
C SER A 89 -0.78 -2.36 7.11
N PRO A 90 -1.30 -2.81 8.25
CA PRO A 90 -2.49 -3.68 8.25
C PRO A 90 -3.72 -3.07 7.55
N LEU A 91 -3.71 -1.76 7.30
CA LEU A 91 -4.81 -1.06 6.61
C LEU A 91 -4.57 -0.89 5.10
N ARG A 92 -3.46 -1.41 4.58
CA ARG A 92 -3.18 -1.35 3.13
C ARG A 92 -4.32 -2.01 2.35
N GLY A 93 -4.67 -1.46 1.20
CA GLY A 93 -5.70 -2.04 0.32
C GLY A 93 -5.42 -3.50 -0.03
N GLU A 94 -6.43 -4.34 0.00
CA GLU A 94 -6.31 -5.81 -0.07
C GLU A 94 -5.77 -6.32 -1.41
N THR A 95 -5.86 -5.53 -2.46
CA THR A 95 -5.39 -5.89 -3.81
C THR A 95 -3.89 -5.63 -4.00
N PHE A 96 -3.27 -4.86 -3.09
CA PHE A 96 -1.82 -4.59 -3.17
C PHE A 96 -1.02 -5.81 -2.71
N VAL A 97 0.17 -5.99 -3.30
CA VAL A 97 0.95 -7.23 -3.17
C VAL A 97 1.20 -7.62 -1.72
N THR A 98 1.54 -6.70 -0.85
CA THR A 98 1.83 -6.97 0.56
C THR A 98 0.61 -7.53 1.29
N ARG A 99 -0.56 -6.86 1.18
CA ARG A 99 -1.80 -7.34 1.80
C ARG A 99 -2.32 -8.63 1.14
N LYS A 100 -2.12 -8.75 -0.18
CA LYS A 100 -2.44 -9.99 -0.89
C LYS A 100 -1.68 -11.17 -0.28
N ILE A 101 -0.38 -10.98 -0.01
CA ILE A 101 0.47 -12.01 0.62
C ILE A 101 -0.01 -12.34 2.02
N THR A 102 -0.14 -11.33 2.90
CA THR A 102 -0.47 -11.58 4.32
C THR A 102 -1.86 -12.20 4.48
N ARG A 103 -2.86 -11.69 3.73
CA ARG A 103 -4.21 -12.27 3.78
C ARG A 103 -4.24 -13.72 3.28
N ALA A 104 -3.56 -13.99 2.16
CA ALA A 104 -3.55 -15.34 1.59
C ALA A 104 -2.85 -16.34 2.51
N LEU A 105 -1.67 -16.00 3.04
CA LEU A 105 -0.92 -16.90 3.94
C LEU A 105 -1.71 -17.18 5.24
N ALA A 106 -2.36 -16.16 5.80
CA ALA A 106 -3.23 -16.33 6.97
C ALA A 106 -4.38 -17.32 6.67
N ARG A 107 -5.03 -17.17 5.52
CA ARG A 107 -6.13 -18.04 5.10
C ARG A 107 -5.66 -19.45 4.76
N ILE A 108 -4.46 -19.58 4.16
CA ILE A 108 -3.84 -20.90 3.88
C ILE A 108 -3.54 -21.63 5.18
N LYS A 109 -2.99 -20.92 6.16
CA LYS A 109 -2.69 -21.50 7.49
C LYS A 109 -3.93 -22.07 8.16
N LEU A 110 -5.10 -21.45 7.95
CA LEU A 110 -6.38 -21.89 8.52
C LEU A 110 -7.17 -22.83 7.60
N GLY A 111 -6.59 -23.25 6.47
CA GLY A 111 -7.26 -24.16 5.54
C GLY A 111 -8.40 -23.53 4.75
N MET A 112 -8.49 -22.22 4.71
CA MET A 112 -9.55 -21.47 4.01
C MET A 112 -9.20 -21.17 2.56
N GLN A 113 -7.93 -21.34 2.18
CA GLN A 113 -7.41 -21.08 0.84
C GLN A 113 -6.28 -22.08 0.58
N ASN A 114 -6.07 -22.46 -0.67
CA ASN A 114 -5.05 -23.45 -1.01
C ASN A 114 -3.74 -22.80 -1.45
N THR A 115 -3.80 -21.83 -2.34
CA THR A 115 -2.62 -21.29 -3.02
C THR A 115 -2.68 -19.77 -3.11
N LEU A 116 -1.52 -19.13 -2.97
CA LEU A 116 -1.29 -17.72 -3.22
C LEU A 116 -0.70 -17.56 -4.62
N TYR A 117 -1.34 -16.77 -5.47
CA TYR A 117 -0.87 -16.50 -6.83
C TYR A 117 -0.25 -15.09 -6.90
N LEU A 118 0.99 -15.01 -7.37
CA LEU A 118 1.76 -13.75 -7.45
C LEU A 118 2.35 -13.58 -8.85
N GLY A 119 2.86 -12.39 -9.13
CA GLY A 119 3.62 -12.12 -10.35
C GLY A 119 5.11 -12.36 -10.11
N ASN A 120 5.94 -11.38 -10.47
CA ASN A 120 7.40 -11.50 -10.37
C ASN A 120 7.86 -11.54 -8.91
N LEU A 121 8.36 -12.70 -8.47
CA LEU A 121 8.84 -12.92 -7.11
C LEU A 121 10.19 -12.21 -6.84
N ASP A 122 10.94 -11.91 -7.90
CA ASP A 122 12.25 -11.24 -7.79
C ASP A 122 12.15 -9.71 -7.77
N ALA A 123 10.96 -9.16 -8.03
CA ALA A 123 10.77 -7.71 -8.04
C ALA A 123 11.18 -7.11 -6.68
N MET A 124 12.07 -6.11 -6.74
CA MET A 124 12.64 -5.47 -5.56
C MET A 124 11.90 -4.18 -5.24
N ARG A 125 11.50 -4.00 -3.99
CA ARG A 125 10.75 -2.83 -3.55
C ARG A 125 11.31 -2.28 -2.24
N ASP A 126 11.20 -0.97 -2.09
CA ASP A 126 11.48 -0.27 -0.84
C ASP A 126 10.12 -0.13 -0.12
N TRP A 127 9.92 -0.93 0.91
CA TRP A 127 8.69 -0.93 1.70
C TRP A 127 8.93 -0.33 3.07
N GLY A 128 8.19 0.73 3.39
CA GLY A 128 8.21 1.33 4.72
C GLY A 128 6.85 1.25 5.40
N HIS A 129 6.81 1.64 6.66
CA HIS A 129 5.56 1.65 7.42
C HIS A 129 4.85 2.99 7.26
N ALA A 130 3.53 2.96 7.04
CA ALA A 130 2.72 4.17 6.83
C ALA A 130 2.84 5.19 7.98
N LYS A 131 3.02 4.73 9.22
CA LYS A 131 3.22 5.63 10.37
C LYS A 131 4.42 6.56 10.19
N ASP A 132 5.56 6.00 9.74
CA ASP A 132 6.76 6.78 9.49
C ASP A 132 6.54 7.81 8.38
N TYR A 133 5.81 7.40 7.33
CA TYR A 133 5.52 8.25 6.18
C TYR A 133 4.60 9.41 6.56
N VAL A 134 3.59 9.16 7.40
CA VAL A 134 2.68 10.21 7.91
C VAL A 134 3.46 11.23 8.76
N GLU A 135 4.38 10.75 9.62
CA GLU A 135 5.24 11.65 10.39
C GLU A 135 6.05 12.57 9.46
N MET A 136 6.63 12.01 8.39
CA MET A 136 7.41 12.81 7.43
C MET A 136 6.52 13.84 6.71
N GLN A 137 5.31 13.45 6.32
CA GLN A 137 4.38 14.38 5.66
C GLN A 137 4.08 15.58 6.57
N TRP A 138 3.89 15.33 7.86
CA TRP A 138 3.66 16.41 8.83
C TRP A 138 4.91 17.29 8.96
N LEU A 139 6.10 16.69 9.09
CA LEU A 139 7.36 17.43 9.21
C LEU A 139 7.59 18.36 8.00
N MET A 140 7.23 17.90 6.80
CA MET A 140 7.38 18.70 5.58
C MET A 140 6.58 20.01 5.67
N LEU A 141 5.38 19.96 6.27
CA LEU A 141 4.52 21.13 6.38
C LEU A 141 4.92 22.06 7.53
N GLN A 142 5.83 21.63 8.41
CA GLN A 142 6.30 22.49 9.53
C GLN A 142 7.49 23.38 9.12
N GLN A 143 7.91 23.32 7.84
CA GLN A 143 9.06 24.10 7.37
C GLN A 143 8.65 25.49 6.91
N GLU A 144 9.54 26.47 7.09
CA GLU A 144 9.31 27.85 6.62
C GLU A 144 9.25 27.93 5.10
N ASN A 145 10.09 27.13 4.45
CA ASN A 145 10.20 27.12 2.99
C ASN A 145 9.77 25.77 2.44
N PRO A 146 8.85 25.74 1.46
CA PRO A 146 8.40 24.47 0.89
C PRO A 146 9.49 23.83 0.04
N GLU A 147 9.71 22.54 0.24
CA GLU A 147 10.66 21.76 -0.54
C GLU A 147 10.10 20.35 -0.76
N ASP A 148 10.46 19.77 -1.90
CA ASP A 148 10.07 18.39 -2.24
C ASP A 148 11.03 17.40 -1.58
N PHE A 149 10.49 16.27 -1.10
CA PHE A 149 11.26 15.24 -0.41
C PHE A 149 10.89 13.84 -0.90
N VAL A 150 11.91 13.01 -1.05
CA VAL A 150 11.73 11.56 -1.18
C VAL A 150 11.48 10.98 0.23
N ILE A 151 10.45 10.16 0.34
CA ILE A 151 10.11 9.43 1.58
C ILE A 151 10.26 7.94 1.27
N ALA A 152 11.29 7.33 1.84
CA ALA A 152 11.69 5.95 1.55
C ALA A 152 12.52 5.40 2.71
N THR A 153 12.66 4.07 2.77
CA THR A 153 13.49 3.45 3.82
C THR A 153 14.96 3.35 3.45
N GLY A 154 15.26 3.34 2.14
CA GLY A 154 16.62 3.09 1.66
C GLY A 154 17.01 1.61 1.71
N VAL A 155 16.05 0.72 1.93
CA VAL A 155 16.27 -0.73 2.00
C VAL A 155 15.33 -1.44 1.04
N GLN A 156 15.90 -2.26 0.15
CA GLN A 156 15.11 -3.06 -0.80
C GLN A 156 14.93 -4.48 -0.29
N LYS A 157 13.77 -5.04 -0.59
CA LYS A 157 13.44 -6.45 -0.35
C LYS A 157 12.68 -7.00 -1.56
N SER A 158 12.87 -8.28 -1.85
CA SER A 158 12.12 -8.94 -2.92
C SER A 158 10.75 -9.37 -2.43
N VAL A 159 9.84 -9.59 -3.38
CA VAL A 159 8.51 -10.17 -3.10
C VAL A 159 8.68 -11.52 -2.39
N ARG A 160 9.64 -12.34 -2.86
CA ARG A 160 9.96 -13.64 -2.24
C ARG A 160 10.35 -13.48 -0.77
N GLU A 161 11.25 -12.53 -0.44
CA GLU A 161 11.66 -12.26 0.96
C GLU A 161 10.46 -11.88 1.83
N PHE A 162 9.52 -11.11 1.27
CA PHE A 162 8.28 -10.74 1.99
C PHE A 162 7.46 -11.99 2.32
N VAL A 163 7.27 -12.88 1.32
CA VAL A 163 6.53 -14.15 1.50
C VAL A 163 7.20 -14.99 2.58
N ASP A 164 8.53 -15.18 2.48
CA ASP A 164 9.29 -16.03 3.41
C ASP A 164 9.13 -15.53 4.86
N LEU A 165 9.28 -14.23 5.05
CA LEU A 165 9.19 -13.63 6.38
C LEU A 165 7.76 -13.74 6.95
N ALA A 166 6.74 -13.45 6.11
CA ALA A 166 5.35 -13.55 6.53
C ALA A 166 4.97 -15.01 6.87
N ALA A 167 5.41 -15.97 6.05
CA ALA A 167 5.16 -17.39 6.30
C ALA A 167 5.85 -17.85 7.59
N HIS A 168 7.09 -17.43 7.81
CA HIS A 168 7.85 -17.75 9.03
C HIS A 168 7.11 -17.30 10.30
N GLU A 169 6.48 -16.13 10.27
CA GLU A 169 5.72 -15.63 11.43
C GLU A 169 4.49 -16.50 11.76
N LEU A 170 4.02 -17.29 10.79
CA LEU A 170 2.94 -18.25 10.99
C LEU A 170 3.44 -19.68 11.25
N ASN A 171 4.75 -19.84 11.49
CA ASN A 171 5.40 -21.16 11.60
C ASN A 171 5.14 -21.99 10.35
N MET A 172 5.29 -21.39 9.19
CA MET A 172 5.23 -22.03 7.88
C MET A 172 6.57 -21.84 7.20
N LYS A 173 7.08 -22.89 6.59
CA LYS A 173 8.32 -22.83 5.81
C LYS A 173 7.96 -23.01 4.33
N ILE A 174 8.47 -22.12 3.50
CA ILE A 174 8.29 -22.22 2.04
C ILE A 174 9.57 -22.79 1.43
N ILE A 175 9.40 -23.83 0.62
CA ILE A 175 10.51 -24.47 -0.12
C ILE A 175 10.30 -24.10 -1.60
N TRP A 176 11.18 -23.24 -2.12
CA TRP A 176 11.06 -22.75 -3.49
C TRP A 176 11.66 -23.75 -4.48
N GLN A 177 10.98 -23.98 -5.60
CA GLN A 177 11.39 -24.85 -6.70
C GLN A 177 11.10 -24.18 -8.04
N GLY A 178 11.97 -24.38 -9.01
CA GLY A 178 11.83 -23.77 -10.34
C GLY A 178 12.34 -22.35 -10.36
N THR A 179 12.10 -21.65 -11.47
CA THR A 179 12.55 -20.27 -11.67
C THR A 179 11.54 -19.52 -12.55
N GLY A 180 11.48 -18.21 -12.37
CA GLY A 180 10.66 -17.34 -13.20
C GLY A 180 9.18 -17.71 -13.15
N LYS A 181 8.56 -17.90 -14.30
CA LYS A 181 7.12 -18.19 -14.40
C LYS A 181 6.75 -19.58 -13.88
N ASP A 182 7.73 -20.48 -13.83
CA ASP A 182 7.50 -21.85 -13.38
C ASP A 182 7.88 -22.06 -11.91
N GLU A 183 8.25 -20.99 -11.22
CA GLU A 183 8.64 -21.05 -9.81
C GLU A 183 7.42 -21.30 -8.93
N VAL A 184 7.58 -22.21 -7.98
CA VAL A 184 6.53 -22.53 -6.99
C VAL A 184 7.13 -22.57 -5.59
N GLY A 185 6.31 -22.25 -4.60
CA GLY A 185 6.62 -22.40 -3.18
C GLY A 185 5.80 -23.54 -2.60
N LEU A 186 6.46 -24.52 -2.04
CA LEU A 186 5.82 -25.70 -1.43
C LEU A 186 6.02 -25.65 0.09
N ASP A 187 5.12 -26.30 0.83
CA ASP A 187 5.36 -26.53 2.26
C ASP A 187 6.24 -27.77 2.46
N GLU A 188 6.52 -28.11 3.71
CA GLU A 188 7.39 -29.26 4.07
C GLU A 188 6.78 -30.61 3.68
N GLN A 189 5.50 -30.66 3.40
CA GLN A 189 4.79 -31.86 2.93
C GLN A 189 4.65 -31.91 1.42
N GLY A 190 5.19 -30.91 0.71
CA GLY A 190 5.13 -30.84 -0.75
C GLY A 190 3.84 -30.24 -1.29
N LYS A 191 3.00 -29.66 -0.44
CA LYS A 191 1.77 -29.02 -0.85
C LYS A 191 2.08 -27.64 -1.46
N LEU A 192 1.42 -27.32 -2.58
CA LEU A 192 1.58 -26.04 -3.26
C LEU A 192 0.98 -24.90 -2.42
N ILE A 193 1.83 -23.95 -2.03
CA ILE A 193 1.46 -22.76 -1.23
C ILE A 193 1.49 -21.50 -2.09
N VAL A 194 2.54 -21.33 -2.91
CA VAL A 194 2.71 -20.15 -3.76
C VAL A 194 2.95 -20.60 -5.20
N ALA A 195 2.33 -19.91 -6.16
CA ALA A 195 2.59 -20.13 -7.58
C ALA A 195 2.66 -18.79 -8.30
N VAL A 196 3.38 -18.76 -9.39
CA VAL A 196 3.45 -17.59 -10.28
C VAL A 196 2.32 -17.68 -11.28
N ASP A 197 1.53 -16.61 -11.42
CA ASP A 197 0.48 -16.50 -12.43
C ASP A 197 0.93 -15.47 -13.47
N PRO A 198 1.11 -15.89 -14.72
CA PRO A 198 1.52 -14.97 -15.79
C PRO A 198 0.62 -13.76 -15.96
N MET A 199 -0.66 -13.85 -15.57
CA MET A 199 -1.60 -12.73 -15.63
C MET A 199 -1.16 -11.55 -14.73
N TYR A 200 -0.38 -11.83 -13.69
CA TYR A 200 0.14 -10.79 -12.78
C TYR A 200 1.52 -10.27 -13.23
N TYR A 201 2.12 -10.82 -14.27
CA TYR A 201 3.34 -10.29 -14.88
C TYR A 201 2.98 -9.07 -15.73
N ARG A 202 3.56 -7.94 -15.41
CA ARG A 202 3.29 -6.70 -16.15
C ARG A 202 4.22 -6.60 -17.35
N PRO A 203 3.75 -6.07 -18.49
CA PRO A 203 4.62 -5.90 -19.67
C PRO A 203 5.83 -5.02 -19.41
N THR A 204 5.68 -4.04 -18.52
CA THR A 204 6.76 -3.10 -18.15
C THR A 204 6.95 -3.12 -16.64
N GLU A 205 7.38 -4.27 -16.12
CA GLU A 205 7.66 -4.41 -14.67
C GLU A 205 8.89 -3.60 -14.30
N VAL A 206 8.75 -2.78 -13.26
CA VAL A 206 9.90 -2.11 -12.65
C VAL A 206 10.58 -3.14 -11.74
N GLU A 207 11.74 -3.63 -12.17
CA GLU A 207 12.44 -4.69 -11.47
C GLU A 207 12.93 -4.26 -10.09
N SER A 208 13.37 -3.00 -9.97
CA SER A 208 14.02 -2.51 -8.76
C SER A 208 13.57 -1.08 -8.45
N LEU A 209 13.10 -0.86 -7.23
CA LEU A 209 12.75 0.46 -6.70
C LEU A 209 13.43 0.64 -5.36
N LEU A 210 14.37 1.59 -5.30
CA LEU A 210 15.10 1.95 -4.08
C LEU A 210 15.07 3.47 -3.94
N GLY A 211 14.56 3.96 -2.81
CA GLY A 211 14.49 5.38 -2.55
C GLY A 211 15.72 5.91 -1.82
N ASP A 212 16.04 7.18 -2.06
CA ASP A 212 17.09 7.88 -1.33
C ASP A 212 16.47 9.04 -0.55
N ALA A 213 16.30 8.84 0.76
CA ALA A 213 15.73 9.83 1.66
C ALA A 213 16.80 10.67 2.38
N THR A 214 18.01 10.76 1.82
CA THR A 214 19.13 11.50 2.43
C THR A 214 18.75 12.95 2.71
N LYS A 215 18.05 13.61 1.78
CA LYS A 215 17.61 15.00 1.96
C LYS A 215 16.68 15.14 3.19
N ALA A 216 15.74 14.21 3.36
CA ALA A 216 14.80 14.20 4.50
C ALA A 216 15.57 14.06 5.81
N LYS A 217 16.55 13.16 5.85
CA LYS A 217 17.41 12.98 7.02
C LYS A 217 18.22 14.24 7.35
N GLN A 218 18.86 14.82 6.34
CA GLN A 218 19.77 15.97 6.55
C GLN A 218 19.02 17.25 6.94
N LYS A 219 17.87 17.51 6.30
CA LYS A 219 17.13 18.75 6.51
C LYS A 219 16.10 18.68 7.64
N LEU A 220 15.43 17.54 7.79
CA LEU A 220 14.32 17.39 8.74
C LEU A 220 14.63 16.42 9.88
N GLY A 221 15.80 15.78 9.87
CA GLY A 221 16.17 14.78 10.88
C GLY A 221 15.34 13.50 10.78
N TRP A 222 14.58 13.33 9.69
CA TRP A 222 13.67 12.19 9.57
C TRP A 222 14.41 10.93 9.14
N VAL A 223 14.16 9.84 9.86
CA VAL A 223 14.57 8.48 9.48
C VAL A 223 13.40 7.54 9.77
N PRO A 224 13.19 6.51 8.95
CA PRO A 224 12.16 5.51 9.26
C PRO A 224 12.52 4.77 10.54
N LYS A 225 11.55 4.55 11.40
CA LYS A 225 11.73 3.95 12.73
C LYS A 225 11.34 2.48 12.74
N ILE A 226 10.35 2.11 11.92
CA ILE A 226 9.78 0.76 11.89
C ILE A 226 10.49 -0.03 10.79
N ARG A 227 11.19 -1.09 11.18
CA ARG A 227 11.94 -1.93 10.26
C ARG A 227 11.03 -2.85 9.46
N PHE A 228 11.53 -3.32 8.32
CA PHE A 228 10.82 -4.23 7.42
C PHE A 228 10.26 -5.45 8.16
N GLU A 229 11.04 -6.06 9.02
CA GLU A 229 10.65 -7.25 9.77
C GLU A 229 9.47 -6.96 10.71
N GLU A 230 9.48 -5.80 11.34
CA GLU A 230 8.41 -5.37 12.24
C GLU A 230 7.12 -5.09 11.47
N LEU A 231 7.24 -4.46 10.30
CA LEU A 231 6.12 -4.18 9.40
C LEU A 231 5.44 -5.48 8.95
N VAL A 232 6.22 -6.44 8.44
CA VAL A 232 5.68 -7.73 7.96
C VAL A 232 4.99 -8.47 9.10
N LYS A 233 5.64 -8.51 10.26
CA LYS A 233 5.10 -9.16 11.47
C LYS A 233 3.76 -8.56 11.90
N GLU A 234 3.67 -7.23 11.91
CA GLU A 234 2.41 -6.54 12.26
C GLU A 234 1.31 -6.89 11.26
N MET A 235 1.63 -6.82 9.96
CA MET A 235 0.65 -7.07 8.90
C MET A 235 0.12 -8.50 8.93
N ILE A 236 1.02 -9.50 9.01
CA ILE A 236 0.60 -10.91 8.98
C ILE A 236 -0.22 -11.29 10.24
N ARG A 237 0.16 -10.76 11.40
CA ARG A 237 -0.58 -11.01 12.65
C ARG A 237 -1.99 -10.41 12.59
N ALA A 238 -2.12 -9.19 12.07
CA ALA A 238 -3.43 -8.54 11.92
C ALA A 238 -4.33 -9.34 10.98
N ASP A 239 -3.80 -9.77 9.83
CA ASP A 239 -4.56 -10.56 8.87
C ASP A 239 -4.88 -11.97 9.40
N TYR A 240 -4.00 -12.55 10.22
CA TYR A 240 -4.29 -13.86 10.84
C TYR A 240 -5.47 -13.75 11.82
N VAL A 241 -5.48 -12.70 12.66
CA VAL A 241 -6.61 -12.46 13.59
C VAL A 241 -7.91 -12.29 12.81
N GLN A 242 -7.89 -11.52 11.73
CA GLN A 242 -9.07 -11.31 10.89
C GLN A 242 -9.53 -12.63 10.25
N ALA A 243 -8.61 -13.40 9.69
CA ALA A 243 -8.93 -14.68 9.06
C ALA A 243 -9.49 -15.69 10.08
N GLU A 244 -8.95 -15.69 11.31
CA GLU A 244 -9.45 -16.57 12.39
C GLU A 244 -10.90 -16.20 12.76
N GLN A 245 -11.24 -14.92 12.81
CA GLN A 245 -12.61 -14.46 13.05
C GLN A 245 -13.54 -14.92 11.91
N GLU A 246 -13.12 -14.75 10.66
CA GLU A 246 -13.89 -15.20 9.49
C GLU A 246 -14.12 -16.72 9.54
N PHE A 247 -13.10 -17.48 9.89
CA PHE A 247 -13.16 -18.94 10.00
C PHE A 247 -14.20 -19.36 11.05
N LYS A 248 -14.15 -18.76 12.23
CA LYS A 248 -15.08 -19.03 13.34
C LYS A 248 -16.53 -18.68 12.94
N LEU A 249 -16.73 -17.52 12.31
CA LEU A 249 -18.07 -17.12 11.85
C LEU A 249 -18.59 -18.04 10.75
N GLY A 250 -17.74 -18.47 9.84
CA GLY A 250 -18.10 -19.43 8.79
C GLY A 250 -18.52 -20.77 9.38
N ALA A 251 -17.79 -21.26 10.38
CA ALA A 251 -18.13 -22.51 11.08
C ALA A 251 -19.47 -22.38 11.80
N LEU A 252 -19.74 -21.28 12.49
CA LEU A 252 -21.01 -21.02 13.17
C LEU A 252 -22.20 -21.02 12.19
N LYS A 253 -22.06 -20.32 11.07
CA LYS A 253 -23.11 -20.28 10.04
C LYS A 253 -23.39 -21.65 9.46
N LYS A 254 -22.37 -22.50 9.32
CA LYS A 254 -22.52 -23.86 8.80
C LYS A 254 -23.27 -24.75 9.79
N ILE A 255 -22.99 -24.63 11.09
CA ILE A 255 -23.70 -25.34 12.15
C ILE A 255 -25.16 -24.95 12.17
N THR A 256 -25.46 -23.66 12.21
CA THR A 256 -26.86 -23.16 12.22
C THR A 256 -27.64 -23.67 11.01
N ARG A 257 -27.03 -23.67 9.82
CA ARG A 257 -27.68 -24.16 8.60
C ARG A 257 -27.97 -25.67 8.67
N LEU A 258 -27.03 -26.43 9.22
CA LEU A 258 -27.22 -27.89 9.39
C LEU A 258 -28.34 -28.21 10.39
N ASP A 259 -28.44 -27.45 11.47
CA ASP A 259 -29.48 -27.64 12.48
C ASP A 259 -30.87 -27.29 11.89
N LEU A 260 -30.98 -26.20 11.14
CA LEU A 260 -32.22 -25.82 10.43
C LEU A 260 -32.65 -26.90 9.42
N LEU A 261 -31.67 -27.51 8.71
CA LEU A 261 -31.96 -28.60 7.77
C LEU A 261 -32.43 -29.89 8.46
N LYS A 262 -31.94 -30.15 9.66
CA LYS A 262 -32.41 -31.28 10.47
C LYS A 262 -33.84 -31.06 10.95
N GLU A 263 -34.15 -29.85 11.41
CA GLU A 263 -35.52 -29.49 11.85
C GLU A 263 -36.50 -29.57 10.69
N ALA A 264 -36.10 -29.15 9.47
CA ALA A 264 -36.95 -29.21 8.29
C ALA A 264 -37.23 -30.61 7.77
N LYS A 265 -36.47 -31.65 8.24
CA LYS A 265 -36.68 -33.05 7.84
C LYS A 265 -37.55 -33.84 8.84
N ILE A 266 -38.05 -33.22 9.88
CA ILE A 266 -38.85 -33.86 10.91
C ILE A 266 -40.35 -33.74 10.60
N GLU A 267 -40.73 -33.13 9.46
CA GLU A 267 -42.08 -33.13 8.91
C GLU A 267 -42.18 -34.13 7.74
#